data_4569e70db7eecff786fd3c893bf60617
#
_entry.id   4569e70db7eecff786fd3c893bf60617
#
_cell.length_a   1.000
_cell.length_b   1.000
_cell.length_c   1.000
_cell.angle_alpha   90.00
_cell.angle_beta   90.00
_cell.angle_gamma   90.00
#
_symmetry.space_group_name_H-M   'P 1'
#
loop_
_entity.id
_entity.type
_entity.pdbx_description
1 polymer ?
#
loop_
_entity_poly.entity_id
_entity_poly.type
_entity_poly.pdbx_seq_one_letter_code
_entity_poly.pdbx_strand_id
1 'polypeptide(L)'
;NARNQEEEEERSFPLSEKEVVSWISVAVIFCCICMSIPIMHLVPLLTDKGFSLEFATSVLMILMICGAFGRILGGMLGDYIGALPGYILMSLGQTIFVVWFPHLISPTSIYVLAALFGFTYSGVMSSILVCTRIMVSAKFGARAMSLTSLFGWIGMGLGGFLGGYFFDIYGDYSWAFAFAGITGIVNLFILALFFMKIRRRENLLLSL
;
A
#
# COMPACT_ATOMS: atom_id res chain seq x y z
N ASN A 1 16.45 -11.40 -36.13
CA ASN A 1 16.66 -9.94 -36.15
C ASN A 1 15.37 -9.18 -35.89
N ALA A 2 14.21 -9.53 -36.48
CA ALA A 2 12.91 -8.93 -36.18
C ALA A 2 12.48 -9.19 -34.72
N ARG A 3 12.76 -10.38 -34.20
CA ARG A 3 12.46 -10.80 -32.81
C ARG A 3 13.24 -9.99 -31.76
N ASN A 4 14.48 -9.58 -32.06
CA ASN A 4 15.27 -8.74 -31.20
C ASN A 4 14.82 -7.26 -31.26
N GLN A 5 14.28 -6.82 -32.38
CA GLN A 5 13.69 -5.48 -32.53
C GLN A 5 12.35 -5.37 -31.83
N GLU A 6 11.50 -6.40 -31.86
CA GLU A 6 10.28 -6.46 -31.08
C GLU A 6 10.56 -6.51 -29.56
N GLU A 7 11.63 -7.20 -29.13
CA GLU A 7 12.08 -7.24 -27.73
C GLU A 7 12.72 -5.90 -27.27
N GLU A 8 13.28 -5.09 -28.17
CA GLU A 8 13.79 -3.75 -27.89
C GLU A 8 12.68 -2.67 -27.88
N GLU A 9 11.67 -2.77 -28.77
CA GLU A 9 10.51 -1.89 -28.78
C GLU A 9 9.60 -2.09 -27.55
N GLU A 10 9.54 -3.31 -26.98
CA GLU A 10 8.82 -3.58 -25.71
C GLU A 10 9.52 -3.00 -24.47
N ARG A 11 10.75 -2.49 -24.59
CA ARG A 11 11.57 -1.96 -23.50
C ARG A 11 11.54 -0.42 -23.43
N SER A 12 10.35 0.17 -23.27
CA SER A 12 10.25 1.63 -23.12
C SER A 12 10.49 2.17 -21.71
N PHE A 13 10.81 1.32 -20.73
CA PHE A 13 10.98 1.78 -19.36
C PHE A 13 12.45 2.14 -19.04
N PRO A 14 12.72 3.33 -18.44
CA PRO A 14 14.08 3.89 -18.30
C PRO A 14 14.96 3.19 -17.27
N LEU A 15 14.41 2.24 -16.48
CA LEU A 15 15.13 1.49 -15.45
C LEU A 15 15.14 -0.01 -15.76
N SER A 16 16.13 -0.73 -15.23
CA SER A 16 16.18 -2.19 -15.36
C SER A 16 15.07 -2.85 -14.54
N GLU A 17 14.56 -3.99 -15.02
CA GLU A 17 13.49 -4.74 -14.34
C GLU A 17 13.84 -5.10 -12.90
N LYS A 18 15.09 -5.45 -12.63
CA LYS A 18 15.58 -5.75 -11.27
C LYS A 18 15.54 -4.53 -10.37
N GLU A 19 15.89 -3.35 -10.89
CA GLU A 19 15.78 -2.10 -10.14
C GLU A 19 14.34 -1.78 -9.80
N VAL A 20 13.43 -1.87 -10.77
CA VAL A 20 11.99 -1.63 -10.57
C VAL A 20 11.44 -2.54 -9.48
N VAL A 21 11.67 -3.85 -9.60
CA VAL A 21 11.18 -4.84 -8.61
C VAL A 21 11.77 -4.58 -7.24
N SER A 22 13.06 -4.21 -7.15
CA SER A 22 13.69 -3.90 -5.86
C SER A 22 13.05 -2.68 -5.20
N TRP A 23 12.85 -1.58 -5.93
CA TRP A 23 12.22 -0.38 -5.40
C TRP A 23 10.80 -0.64 -4.92
N ILE A 24 9.99 -1.32 -5.75
CA ILE A 24 8.60 -1.64 -5.41
C ILE A 24 8.55 -2.61 -4.22
N SER A 25 9.39 -3.66 -4.21
CA SER A 25 9.40 -4.65 -3.12
C SER A 25 9.75 -4.02 -1.76
N VAL A 26 10.73 -3.13 -1.71
CA VAL A 26 11.07 -2.41 -0.46
C VAL A 26 9.92 -1.50 -0.02
N ALA A 27 9.32 -0.74 -0.94
CA ALA A 27 8.18 0.11 -0.63
C ALA A 27 6.99 -0.70 -0.12
N VAL A 28 6.70 -1.83 -0.74
CA VAL A 28 5.57 -2.71 -0.40
C VAL A 28 5.69 -3.30 1.01
N ILE A 29 6.89 -3.62 1.50
CA ILE A 29 7.06 -4.08 2.89
C ILE A 29 6.48 -3.04 3.86
N PHE A 30 6.94 -1.79 3.78
CA PHE A 30 6.50 -0.72 4.66
C PHE A 30 5.02 -0.36 4.46
N CYS A 31 4.56 -0.37 3.23
CA CYS A 31 3.15 -0.18 2.88
C CYS A 31 2.27 -1.25 3.52
N CYS A 32 2.67 -2.52 3.45
CA CYS A 32 1.91 -3.64 3.99
C CYS A 32 1.96 -3.71 5.52
N ILE A 33 3.04 -3.27 6.17
CA ILE A 33 3.06 -3.08 7.62
C ILE A 33 2.01 -2.03 8.02
N CYS A 34 1.97 -0.89 7.32
CA CYS A 34 1.00 0.18 7.58
C CYS A 34 -0.46 -0.30 7.52
N MET A 35 -0.82 -1.10 6.52
CA MET A 35 -2.21 -1.58 6.36
C MET A 35 -2.56 -2.77 7.23
N SER A 36 -1.60 -3.61 7.57
CA SER A 36 -1.82 -4.85 8.33
C SER A 36 -2.21 -4.57 9.78
N ILE A 37 -1.62 -3.55 10.40
CA ILE A 37 -1.92 -3.19 11.80
C ILE A 37 -3.43 -2.92 11.99
N PRO A 38 -4.07 -2.00 11.25
CA PRO A 38 -5.50 -1.81 11.41
C PRO A 38 -6.33 -3.02 10.99
N ILE A 39 -5.96 -3.75 9.95
CA ILE A 39 -6.72 -4.92 9.51
C ILE A 39 -6.78 -5.99 10.62
N MET A 40 -5.68 -6.22 11.33
CA MET A 40 -5.58 -7.26 12.35
C MET A 40 -5.97 -6.79 13.75
N HIS A 41 -5.75 -5.50 14.05
CA HIS A 41 -5.90 -4.98 15.41
C HIS A 41 -7.05 -3.98 15.60
N LEU A 42 -7.86 -3.69 14.55
CA LEU A 42 -8.99 -2.78 14.67
C LEU A 42 -10.07 -3.32 15.62
N VAL A 43 -10.42 -4.59 15.51
CA VAL A 43 -11.42 -5.20 16.38
C VAL A 43 -10.94 -5.22 17.84
N PRO A 44 -9.74 -5.72 18.16
CA PRO A 44 -9.18 -5.60 19.51
C PRO A 44 -9.12 -4.15 20.02
N LEU A 45 -8.64 -3.19 19.22
CA LEU A 45 -8.61 -1.79 19.61
C LEU A 45 -10.00 -1.26 20.04
N LEU A 46 -11.04 -1.58 19.27
CA LEU A 46 -12.39 -1.10 19.55
C LEU A 46 -13.00 -1.80 20.78
N THR A 47 -12.75 -3.09 20.95
CA THR A 47 -13.22 -3.81 22.15
C THR A 47 -12.51 -3.33 23.42
N ASP A 48 -11.23 -3.01 23.37
CA ASP A 48 -10.49 -2.43 24.50
C ASP A 48 -10.98 -1.02 24.86
N LYS A 49 -11.52 -0.29 23.88
CA LYS A 49 -12.21 0.98 24.12
C LYS A 49 -13.63 0.84 24.70
N GLY A 50 -14.10 -0.38 24.93
CA GLY A 50 -15.41 -0.67 25.51
C GLY A 50 -16.55 -0.78 24.50
N PHE A 51 -16.27 -0.80 23.20
CA PHE A 51 -17.29 -1.08 22.19
C PHE A 51 -17.63 -2.56 22.16
N SER A 52 -18.87 -2.90 21.79
CA SER A 52 -19.27 -4.30 21.66
C SER A 52 -18.53 -4.98 20.49
N LEU A 53 -18.40 -6.31 20.58
CA LEU A 53 -17.76 -7.10 19.51
C LEU A 53 -18.55 -6.97 18.19
N GLU A 54 -19.88 -6.90 18.26
CA GLU A 54 -20.76 -6.72 17.09
C GLU A 54 -20.47 -5.38 16.39
N PHE A 55 -20.30 -4.31 17.17
CA PHE A 55 -19.92 -3.03 16.63
C PHE A 55 -18.53 -3.10 15.98
N ALA A 56 -17.52 -3.61 16.69
CA ALA A 56 -16.16 -3.68 16.20
C ALA A 56 -16.05 -4.50 14.90
N THR A 57 -16.73 -5.64 14.82
CA THR A 57 -16.76 -6.47 13.60
C THR A 57 -17.55 -5.81 12.47
N SER A 58 -18.61 -5.07 12.75
CA SER A 58 -19.35 -4.32 11.73
C SER A 58 -18.51 -3.18 11.13
N VAL A 59 -17.67 -2.51 11.93
CA VAL A 59 -16.69 -1.53 11.46
C VAL A 59 -15.67 -2.17 10.50
N LEU A 60 -15.13 -3.34 10.87
CA LEU A 60 -14.23 -4.09 10.00
C LEU A 60 -14.93 -4.52 8.70
N MET A 61 -16.19 -4.93 8.77
CA MET A 61 -16.98 -5.26 7.58
C MET A 61 -17.13 -4.06 6.63
N ILE A 62 -17.46 -2.88 7.13
CA ILE A 62 -17.52 -1.64 6.33
C ILE A 62 -16.17 -1.33 5.68
N LEU A 63 -15.09 -1.44 6.44
CA LEU A 63 -13.72 -1.28 5.94
C LEU A 63 -13.45 -2.20 4.74
N MET A 64 -13.81 -3.48 4.84
CA MET A 64 -13.62 -4.47 3.77
C MET A 64 -14.52 -4.22 2.55
N ILE A 65 -15.80 -3.86 2.76
CA ILE A 65 -16.73 -3.53 1.66
C ILE A 65 -16.24 -2.29 0.90
N CYS A 66 -15.91 -1.20 1.60
CA CYS A 66 -15.34 -0.02 0.97
C CYS A 66 -14.00 -0.30 0.29
N GLY A 67 -13.23 -1.24 0.84
CA GLY A 67 -12.02 -1.74 0.22
C GLY A 67 -12.27 -2.42 -1.14
N ALA A 68 -13.35 -3.17 -1.30
CA ALA A 68 -13.70 -3.76 -2.59
C ALA A 68 -13.91 -2.70 -3.67
N PHE A 69 -14.61 -1.62 -3.35
CA PHE A 69 -14.76 -0.46 -4.24
C PHE A 69 -13.43 0.27 -4.48
N GLY A 70 -12.63 0.46 -3.43
CA GLY A 70 -11.31 1.06 -3.53
C GLY A 70 -10.37 0.30 -4.45
N ARG A 71 -10.47 -1.03 -4.49
CA ARG A 71 -9.68 -1.88 -5.40
C ARG A 71 -10.02 -1.62 -6.87
N ILE A 72 -11.30 -1.48 -7.20
CA ILE A 72 -11.76 -1.20 -8.56
C ILE A 72 -11.35 0.22 -8.97
N LEU A 73 -11.73 1.21 -8.16
CA LEU A 73 -11.48 2.62 -8.47
C LEU A 73 -9.99 2.99 -8.39
N GLY A 74 -9.22 2.34 -7.51
CA GLY A 74 -7.77 2.51 -7.45
C GLY A 74 -7.05 1.99 -8.70
N GLY A 75 -7.53 0.87 -9.29
CA GLY A 75 -7.06 0.40 -10.58
C GLY A 75 -7.36 1.42 -11.69
N MET A 76 -8.61 1.86 -11.81
CA MET A 76 -9.02 2.88 -12.80
C MET A 76 -8.26 4.20 -12.63
N LEU A 77 -8.01 4.62 -11.39
CA LEU A 77 -7.23 5.83 -11.13
C LEU A 77 -5.79 5.68 -11.65
N GLY A 78 -5.19 4.51 -11.46
CA GLY A 78 -3.87 4.20 -12.01
C GLY A 78 -3.82 4.27 -13.54
N ASP A 79 -4.89 3.86 -14.22
CA ASP A 79 -5.01 3.98 -15.67
C ASP A 79 -5.13 5.45 -16.13
N TYR A 80 -5.76 6.31 -15.31
CA TYR A 80 -6.03 7.71 -15.65
C TYR A 80 -4.86 8.66 -15.34
N ILE A 81 -4.26 8.56 -14.14
CA ILE A 81 -3.18 9.47 -13.69
C ILE A 81 -1.79 8.85 -13.77
N GLY A 82 -1.71 7.57 -14.16
CA GLY A 82 -0.50 6.77 -14.15
C GLY A 82 -0.39 5.90 -12.89
N ALA A 83 0.24 4.74 -13.05
CA ALA A 83 0.26 3.72 -12.00
C ALA A 83 1.01 4.17 -10.74
N LEU A 84 2.18 4.78 -10.89
CA LEU A 84 2.98 5.23 -9.75
C LEU A 84 2.37 6.43 -9.02
N PRO A 85 1.87 7.49 -9.69
CA PRO A 85 1.08 8.53 -9.04
C PRO A 85 -0.17 8.00 -8.35
N GLY A 86 -0.89 7.03 -8.95
CA GLY A 86 -2.03 6.36 -8.34
C GLY A 86 -1.65 5.63 -7.06
N TYR A 87 -0.54 4.89 -7.08
CA TYR A 87 0.01 4.23 -5.89
C TYR A 87 0.36 5.25 -4.77
N ILE A 88 1.05 6.34 -5.11
CA ILE A 88 1.41 7.39 -4.15
C ILE A 88 0.16 8.01 -3.53
N LEU A 89 -0.85 8.36 -4.34
CA LEU A 89 -2.07 9.00 -3.86
C LEU A 89 -2.87 8.10 -2.91
N MET A 90 -3.07 6.84 -3.28
CA MET A 90 -3.78 5.87 -2.43
C MET A 90 -2.99 5.58 -1.15
N SER A 91 -1.67 5.47 -1.24
CA SER A 91 -0.79 5.27 -0.09
C SER A 91 -0.76 6.47 0.85
N LEU A 92 -0.87 7.69 0.33
CA LEU A 92 -1.02 8.89 1.13
C LEU A 92 -2.31 8.84 1.95
N GLY A 93 -3.43 8.46 1.33
CA GLY A 93 -4.71 8.32 2.00
C GLY A 93 -4.65 7.32 3.16
N GLN A 94 -4.15 6.09 2.92
CA GLN A 94 -4.03 5.09 4.01
C GLN A 94 -3.12 5.57 5.14
N THR A 95 -2.02 6.27 4.83
CA THR A 95 -1.07 6.78 5.82
C THR A 95 -1.69 7.87 6.70
N ILE A 96 -2.50 8.75 6.12
CA ILE A 96 -3.20 9.79 6.86
C ILE A 96 -4.29 9.18 7.75
N PHE A 97 -5.06 8.22 7.25
CA PHE A 97 -6.21 7.70 7.97
C PHE A 97 -5.82 6.72 9.08
N VAL A 98 -4.73 5.96 8.94
CA VAL A 98 -4.35 4.92 9.92
C VAL A 98 -4.13 5.46 11.32
N VAL A 99 -3.55 6.64 11.48
CA VAL A 99 -3.18 7.21 12.79
C VAL A 99 -4.37 7.70 13.62
N TRP A 100 -5.53 7.87 13.01
CA TRP A 100 -6.71 8.42 13.68
C TRP A 100 -7.54 7.38 14.43
N PHE A 101 -7.45 6.07 14.11
CA PHE A 101 -8.25 5.03 14.75
C PHE A 101 -8.18 5.04 16.29
N PRO A 102 -7.01 5.17 16.94
CA PRO A 102 -6.94 5.22 18.39
C PRO A 102 -7.59 6.45 19.01
N HIS A 103 -7.74 7.53 18.25
CA HIS A 103 -8.22 8.83 18.78
C HIS A 103 -9.73 9.03 18.65
N LEU A 104 -10.43 8.21 17.85
CA LEU A 104 -11.86 8.36 17.65
C LEU A 104 -12.66 7.63 18.74
N ILE A 105 -13.74 8.29 19.19
CA ILE A 105 -14.68 7.78 20.21
C ILE A 105 -16.10 7.69 19.62
N SER A 106 -16.43 8.58 18.67
CA SER A 106 -17.77 8.60 18.07
C SER A 106 -17.96 7.42 17.11
N PRO A 107 -19.02 6.61 17.25
CA PRO A 107 -19.32 5.51 16.34
C PRO A 107 -19.38 5.93 14.87
N THR A 108 -20.03 7.05 14.57
CA THR A 108 -20.14 7.58 13.21
C THR A 108 -18.78 7.92 12.61
N SER A 109 -17.90 8.57 13.37
CA SER A 109 -16.56 8.93 12.92
C SER A 109 -15.70 7.68 12.68
N ILE A 110 -15.86 6.63 13.49
CA ILE A 110 -15.17 5.36 13.33
C ILE A 110 -15.59 4.67 12.01
N TYR A 111 -16.90 4.62 11.71
CA TYR A 111 -17.40 4.08 10.44
C TYR A 111 -16.89 4.85 9.22
N VAL A 112 -16.93 6.21 9.27
CA VAL A 112 -16.42 7.05 8.18
C VAL A 112 -14.92 6.81 7.97
N LEU A 113 -14.15 6.79 9.06
CA LEU A 113 -12.72 6.52 8.96
C LEU A 113 -12.42 5.13 8.41
N ALA A 114 -13.16 4.12 8.85
CA ALA A 114 -13.04 2.74 8.35
C ALA A 114 -13.35 2.65 6.85
N ALA A 115 -14.38 3.35 6.38
CA ALA A 115 -14.72 3.43 4.95
C ALA A 115 -13.61 4.09 4.13
N LEU A 116 -13.09 5.24 4.58
CA LEU A 116 -12.01 5.97 3.90
C LEU A 116 -10.70 5.18 3.89
N PHE A 117 -10.33 4.60 5.03
CA PHE A 117 -9.14 3.77 5.12
C PHE A 117 -9.29 2.51 4.27
N GLY A 118 -10.45 1.85 4.34
CA GLY A 118 -10.77 0.67 3.53
C GLY A 118 -10.60 0.94 2.04
N PHE A 119 -11.17 2.04 1.57
CA PHE A 119 -11.06 2.48 0.19
C PHE A 119 -9.62 2.69 -0.24
N THR A 120 -8.84 3.43 0.55
CA THR A 120 -7.46 3.80 0.19
C THR A 120 -6.50 2.62 0.26
N TYR A 121 -6.50 1.81 1.33
CA TYR A 121 -5.57 0.68 1.45
C TYR A 121 -5.77 -0.36 0.34
N SER A 122 -7.02 -0.63 -0.02
CA SER A 122 -7.32 -1.61 -1.06
C SER A 122 -6.99 -1.08 -2.45
N GLY A 123 -7.16 0.24 -2.67
CA GLY A 123 -6.69 0.92 -3.87
C GLY A 123 -5.17 0.85 -4.03
N VAL A 124 -4.42 0.93 -2.92
CA VAL A 124 -2.96 0.70 -2.92
C VAL A 124 -2.62 -0.70 -3.45
N MET A 125 -3.32 -1.74 -2.99
CA MET A 125 -3.05 -3.12 -3.41
C MET A 125 -3.21 -3.31 -4.92
N SER A 126 -4.23 -2.68 -5.54
CA SER A 126 -4.38 -2.68 -7.00
C SER A 126 -3.26 -1.91 -7.70
N SER A 127 -2.94 -0.73 -7.19
CA SER A 127 -1.90 0.13 -7.76
C SER A 127 -0.51 -0.53 -7.74
N ILE A 128 -0.16 -1.26 -6.68
CA ILE A 128 1.09 -2.04 -6.59
C ILE A 128 1.18 -3.05 -7.75
N LEU A 129 0.12 -3.81 -7.98
CA LEU A 129 0.09 -4.82 -9.04
C LEU A 129 0.18 -4.19 -10.42
N VAL A 130 -0.54 -3.10 -10.66
CA VAL A 130 -0.49 -2.35 -11.92
C VAL A 130 0.90 -1.77 -12.14
N CYS A 131 1.50 -1.09 -11.14
CA CYS A 131 2.87 -0.58 -11.22
C CYS A 131 3.87 -1.67 -11.58
N THR A 132 3.82 -2.80 -10.86
CA THR A 132 4.74 -3.91 -11.11
C THR A 132 4.58 -4.45 -12.53
N ARG A 133 3.35 -4.57 -13.02
CA ARG A 133 3.06 -5.14 -14.34
C ARG A 133 3.52 -4.26 -15.50
N ILE A 134 3.26 -2.95 -15.44
CA ILE A 134 3.52 -2.06 -16.57
C ILE A 134 4.97 -1.55 -16.62
N MET A 135 5.71 -1.65 -15.52
CA MET A 135 7.11 -1.19 -15.43
C MET A 135 8.15 -2.27 -15.74
N VAL A 136 7.70 -3.49 -16.07
CA VAL A 136 8.57 -4.61 -16.46
C VAL A 136 8.06 -5.23 -17.75
N SER A 137 8.94 -5.95 -18.47
CA SER A 137 8.54 -6.66 -19.70
C SER A 137 7.49 -7.73 -19.42
N ALA A 138 6.64 -8.04 -20.40
CA ALA A 138 5.62 -9.07 -20.30
C ALA A 138 6.21 -10.44 -19.91
N LYS A 139 7.41 -10.76 -20.41
CA LYS A 139 8.15 -12.00 -20.11
C LYS A 139 8.56 -12.11 -18.64
N PHE A 140 8.90 -11.00 -17.98
CA PHE A 140 9.31 -10.95 -16.58
C PHE A 140 8.16 -10.64 -15.61
N GLY A 141 7.02 -10.19 -16.12
CA GLY A 141 5.89 -9.68 -15.35
C GLY A 141 5.38 -10.64 -14.27
N ALA A 142 5.16 -11.91 -14.61
CA ALA A 142 4.70 -12.91 -13.64
C ALA A 142 5.70 -13.10 -12.47
N ARG A 143 7.00 -13.15 -12.79
CA ARG A 143 8.06 -13.28 -11.77
C ARG A 143 8.16 -12.04 -10.89
N ALA A 144 8.06 -10.85 -11.49
CA ALA A 144 8.05 -9.58 -10.78
C ALA A 144 6.88 -9.50 -9.81
N MET A 145 5.66 -9.83 -10.26
CA MET A 145 4.46 -9.85 -9.42
C MET A 145 4.57 -10.84 -8.26
N SER A 146 5.12 -12.04 -8.50
CA SER A 146 5.31 -13.04 -7.45
C SER A 146 6.30 -12.55 -6.38
N LEU A 147 7.42 -11.94 -6.79
CA LEU A 147 8.41 -11.37 -5.86
C LEU A 147 7.81 -10.21 -5.06
N THR A 148 7.17 -9.26 -5.72
CA THR A 148 6.51 -8.13 -5.05
C THR A 148 5.45 -8.60 -4.05
N SER A 149 4.65 -9.60 -4.43
CA SER A 149 3.65 -10.20 -3.54
C SER A 149 4.28 -10.89 -2.34
N LEU A 150 5.39 -11.61 -2.51
CA LEU A 150 6.12 -12.24 -1.41
C LEU A 150 6.55 -11.20 -0.36
N PHE A 151 7.15 -10.08 -0.79
CA PHE A 151 7.53 -8.99 0.10
C PHE A 151 6.30 -8.31 0.74
N GLY A 152 5.18 -8.23 0.02
CA GLY A 152 3.91 -7.79 0.58
C GLY A 152 3.43 -8.67 1.72
N TRP A 153 3.45 -9.99 1.56
CA TRP A 153 3.08 -10.92 2.62
C TRP A 153 4.03 -10.88 3.82
N ILE A 154 5.34 -10.69 3.59
CA ILE A 154 6.30 -10.44 4.69
C ILE A 154 5.90 -9.18 5.46
N GLY A 155 5.58 -8.08 4.77
CA GLY A 155 5.11 -6.85 5.40
C GLY A 155 3.82 -7.04 6.19
N MET A 156 2.84 -7.79 5.64
CA MET A 156 1.60 -8.13 6.34
C MET A 156 1.85 -8.92 7.63
N GLY A 157 2.70 -9.93 7.58
CA GLY A 157 3.08 -10.73 8.76
C GLY A 157 3.80 -9.89 9.82
N LEU A 158 4.76 -9.06 9.40
CA LEU A 158 5.48 -8.15 10.30
C LEU A 158 4.55 -7.15 10.97
N GLY A 159 3.61 -6.54 10.24
CA GLY A 159 2.67 -5.58 10.81
C GLY A 159 1.72 -6.22 11.82
N GLY A 160 1.20 -7.42 11.52
CA GLY A 160 0.39 -8.18 12.48
C GLY A 160 1.15 -8.53 13.76
N PHE A 161 2.39 -9.00 13.63
CA PHE A 161 3.25 -9.30 14.78
C PHE A 161 3.58 -8.03 15.59
N LEU A 162 4.03 -6.97 14.93
CA LEU A 162 4.44 -5.73 15.60
C LEU A 162 3.27 -5.02 16.27
N GLY A 163 2.05 -5.10 15.73
CA GLY A 163 0.86 -4.56 16.37
C GLY A 163 0.60 -5.21 17.73
N GLY A 164 0.70 -6.54 17.83
CA GLY A 164 0.60 -7.26 19.10
C GLY A 164 1.78 -6.97 20.03
N TYR A 165 3.01 -6.92 19.51
CA TYR A 165 4.21 -6.63 20.28
C TYR A 165 4.15 -5.25 20.96
N PHE A 166 3.66 -4.22 20.24
CA PHE A 166 3.46 -2.90 20.85
C PHE A 166 2.40 -2.93 21.95
N PHE A 167 1.32 -3.68 21.73
CA PHE A 167 0.29 -3.86 22.76
C PHE A 167 0.85 -4.52 24.02
N ASP A 168 1.63 -5.59 23.88
CA ASP A 168 2.26 -6.31 25.00
C ASP A 168 3.18 -5.41 25.84
N ILE A 169 3.86 -4.43 25.22
CA ILE A 169 4.75 -3.51 25.92
C ILE A 169 4.01 -2.34 26.58
N TYR A 170 3.05 -1.73 25.86
CA TYR A 170 2.46 -0.46 26.26
C TYR A 170 1.06 -0.59 26.84
N GLY A 171 0.41 -1.75 26.70
CA GLY A 171 -0.96 -2.02 27.17
C GLY A 171 -2.05 -1.33 26.37
N ASP A 172 -1.71 -0.68 25.24
CA ASP A 172 -2.66 -0.06 24.32
C ASP A 172 -2.17 -0.13 22.88
N TYR A 173 -3.08 0.09 21.92
CA TYR A 173 -2.79 0.05 20.49
C TYR A 173 -2.31 1.38 19.90
N SER A 174 -2.26 2.48 20.66
CA SER A 174 -1.92 3.82 20.13
C SER A 174 -0.54 3.83 19.48
N TRP A 175 0.43 3.17 20.11
CA TRP A 175 1.79 3.07 19.59
C TRP A 175 1.88 2.19 18.32
N ALA A 176 1.08 1.13 18.25
CA ALA A 176 1.01 0.28 17.06
C ALA A 176 0.50 1.07 15.85
N PHE A 177 -0.58 1.83 16.03
CA PHE A 177 -1.14 2.66 14.96
C PHE A 177 -0.26 3.86 14.59
N ALA A 178 0.44 4.46 15.57
CA ALA A 178 1.46 5.48 15.29
C ALA A 178 2.61 4.91 14.47
N PHE A 179 3.09 3.72 14.82
CA PHE A 179 4.11 3.01 14.05
C PHE A 179 3.65 2.66 12.63
N ALA A 180 2.38 2.27 12.46
CA ALA A 180 1.78 2.10 11.13
C ALA A 180 1.86 3.39 10.30
N GLY A 181 1.57 4.53 10.89
CA GLY A 181 1.73 5.84 10.23
C GLY A 181 3.17 6.12 9.83
N ILE A 182 4.15 5.83 10.70
CA ILE A 182 5.58 6.00 10.41
C ILE A 182 5.98 5.11 9.22
N THR A 183 5.58 3.84 9.20
CA THR A 183 5.88 2.95 8.07
C THR A 183 5.22 3.42 6.77
N GLY A 184 4.01 3.98 6.84
CA GLY A 184 3.36 4.64 5.71
C GLY A 184 4.16 5.83 5.16
N ILE A 185 4.71 6.68 6.04
CA ILE A 185 5.60 7.79 5.66
C ILE A 185 6.88 7.27 4.99
N VAL A 186 7.51 6.23 5.55
CA VAL A 186 8.71 5.60 4.96
C VAL A 186 8.39 5.08 3.56
N ASN A 187 7.26 4.39 3.38
CA ASN A 187 6.81 3.94 2.06
C ASN A 187 6.66 5.10 1.08
N LEU A 188 5.98 6.19 1.46
CA LEU A 188 5.81 7.38 0.62
C LEU A 188 7.15 8.01 0.24
N PHE A 189 8.10 8.06 1.17
CA PHE A 189 9.44 8.56 0.91
C PHE A 189 10.18 7.71 -0.13
N ILE A 190 10.12 6.39 0.00
CA ILE A 190 10.70 5.45 -0.98
C ILE A 190 10.07 5.64 -2.36
N LEU A 191 8.74 5.78 -2.43
CA LEU A 191 8.03 6.02 -3.69
C LEU A 191 8.39 7.36 -4.32
N ALA A 192 8.56 8.42 -3.51
CA ALA A 192 9.00 9.72 -3.98
C ALA A 192 10.41 9.66 -4.59
N LEU A 193 11.34 8.98 -3.92
CA LEU A 193 12.70 8.76 -4.44
C LEU A 193 12.67 7.95 -5.75
N PHE A 194 11.85 6.92 -5.81
CA PHE A 194 11.67 6.10 -7.01
C PHE A 194 11.12 6.93 -8.17
N PHE A 195 10.10 7.74 -7.93
CA PHE A 195 9.52 8.64 -8.92
C PHE A 195 10.52 9.65 -9.44
N MET A 196 11.31 10.29 -8.57
CA MET A 196 12.37 11.22 -8.96
C MET A 196 13.45 10.54 -9.80
N LYS A 197 13.81 9.29 -9.45
CA LYS A 197 14.80 8.52 -10.22
C LYS A 197 14.32 8.22 -11.64
N ILE A 198 13.04 7.84 -11.80
CA ILE A 198 12.44 7.60 -13.11
C ILE A 198 12.50 8.90 -13.94
N ARG A 199 11.98 9.99 -13.41
CA ARG A 199 11.96 11.31 -14.10
C ARG A 199 13.35 11.77 -14.51
N ARG A 200 14.33 11.59 -13.65
CA ARG A 200 15.72 11.96 -13.97
C ARG A 200 16.27 11.14 -15.13
N ARG A 201 15.96 9.86 -15.20
CA ARG A 201 16.39 8.99 -16.31
C ARG A 201 15.68 9.32 -17.62
N GLU A 202 14.37 9.58 -17.59
CA GLU A 202 13.61 10.04 -18.75
C GLU A 202 14.19 11.32 -19.34
N ASN A 203 14.46 12.33 -18.50
CA ASN A 203 15.06 13.60 -18.95
C ASN A 203 16.44 13.42 -19.57
N LEU A 204 17.26 12.50 -19.06
CA LEU A 204 18.57 12.19 -19.65
C LEU A 204 18.44 11.52 -21.03
N LEU A 205 17.46 10.65 -21.23
CA LEU A 205 17.20 9.99 -22.51
C LEU A 205 16.63 10.96 -23.56
N LEU A 206 15.88 11.99 -23.15
CA LEU A 206 15.36 13.03 -24.04
C LEU A 206 16.40 14.09 -24.43
N SER A 207 17.52 14.16 -23.71
CA SER A 207 18.60 15.11 -23.96
C SER A 207 19.72 14.55 -24.86
N LEU A 208 19.63 13.27 -25.24
CA LEU A 208 20.53 12.57 -26.18
C LEU A 208 19.94 12.47 -27.57
#